data_36ca328b5566056a61a308d4a8fd5819
#
_entry.id   36ca328b5566056a61a308d4a8fd5819
#
_cell.length_a   1.000
_cell.length_b   1.000
_cell.length_c   1.000
_cell.angle_alpha   90.00
_cell.angle_beta   90.00
_cell.angle_gamma   90.00
#
_symmetry.space_group_name_H-M   'P 1'
#
loop_
_entity.id
_entity.type
_entity.pdbx_description
1 polymer ?
#
loop_
_entity_poly.entity_id
_entity_poly.type
_entity_poly.pdbx_seq_one_letter_code
_entity_poly.pdbx_strand_id
1 'polypeptide(L)'
;LLTGIAGFLVQRVFRAAIQDEHTDHLRVLLHGPWIAGLMLTWLSWFMILKGMKAVPFIASFREHFVERLGMGGFLLVAWGVLTLLVHVLATIFQERLTKRLFGILAILGMLCLAFAFGQNDLANGASPGLSAFWLWKHADAGTAEATKMSIPIWLLAICGATLVAGMLTPSAQRVTRAAVNTGSQFDHIALYAPGWCKAIARRLLRLRPAGPDLAPPPHRTETGKRVHFDPLRAAVIMSVSASVIAFASSNGFPVSTTYVTFAAVVATGMGDR
;
A
#
# COMPACT_ATOMS: atom_id res chain seq x y z
N LEU A 1 -7.60 -4.94 11.33
CA LEU A 1 -8.94 -4.37 11.28
C LEU A 1 -8.92 -2.98 10.60
N LEU A 2 -8.11 -2.02 11.09
CA LEU A 2 -8.01 -0.66 10.53
C LEU A 2 -7.76 -0.67 9.02
N THR A 3 -6.81 -1.46 8.55
CA THR A 3 -6.47 -1.59 7.13
C THR A 3 -7.63 -2.13 6.31
N GLY A 4 -8.34 -3.12 6.84
CA GLY A 4 -9.52 -3.69 6.19
C GLY A 4 -10.63 -2.66 6.04
N ILE A 5 -10.96 -1.93 7.11
CA ILE A 5 -11.97 -0.87 7.05
C ILE A 5 -11.57 0.24 6.06
N ALA A 6 -10.33 0.72 6.17
CA ALA A 6 -9.84 1.77 5.27
C ALA A 6 -9.83 1.30 3.80
N GLY A 7 -9.33 0.10 3.52
CA GLY A 7 -9.32 -0.48 2.17
C GLY A 7 -10.71 -0.65 1.58
N PHE A 8 -11.65 -1.16 2.37
CA PHE A 8 -13.05 -1.30 1.95
C PHE A 8 -13.69 0.06 1.62
N LEU A 9 -13.60 1.02 2.53
CA LEU A 9 -14.23 2.33 2.36
C LEU A 9 -13.64 3.09 1.16
N VAL A 10 -12.31 3.13 1.07
CA VAL A 10 -11.61 3.81 -0.04
C VAL A 10 -11.98 3.18 -1.37
N GLN A 11 -11.93 1.84 -1.46
CA GLN A 11 -12.31 1.13 -2.68
C GLN A 11 -13.76 1.39 -3.06
N ARG A 12 -14.67 1.33 -2.10
CA ARG A 12 -16.10 1.57 -2.33
C ARG A 12 -16.38 2.98 -2.88
N VAL A 13 -15.73 4.00 -2.30
CA VAL A 13 -15.87 5.39 -2.75
C VAL A 13 -15.30 5.57 -4.15
N PHE A 14 -14.12 5.02 -4.43
CA PHE A 14 -13.48 5.16 -5.73
C PHE A 14 -14.24 4.40 -6.82
N ARG A 15 -14.79 3.22 -6.51
CA ARG A 15 -15.65 2.48 -7.44
C ARG A 15 -16.99 3.15 -7.70
N ALA A 16 -17.55 3.84 -6.72
CA ALA A 16 -18.74 4.64 -6.95
C ALA A 16 -18.50 5.79 -7.96
N ALA A 17 -17.29 6.35 -7.95
CA ALA A 17 -16.88 7.41 -8.88
C ALA A 17 -16.46 6.84 -10.26
N ILE A 18 -15.71 5.73 -10.28
CA ILE A 18 -15.18 5.11 -11.52
C ILE A 18 -15.56 3.64 -11.52
N GLN A 19 -16.56 3.29 -12.31
CA GLN A 19 -17.07 1.91 -12.40
C GLN A 19 -16.12 1.02 -13.21
N ASP A 20 -15.62 1.52 -14.36
CA ASP A 20 -14.69 0.81 -15.21
C ASP A 20 -13.67 1.81 -15.80
N GLU A 21 -12.41 1.69 -15.35
CA GLU A 21 -11.31 2.55 -15.82
C GLU A 21 -10.87 2.27 -17.27
N HIS A 22 -11.26 1.14 -17.83
CA HIS A 22 -10.86 0.76 -19.20
C HIS A 22 -11.83 1.27 -20.26
N THR A 23 -13.11 1.35 -19.94
CA THR A 23 -14.16 1.71 -20.90
C THR A 23 -14.68 3.14 -20.71
N ASP A 24 -14.62 3.68 -19.50
CA ASP A 24 -15.23 4.98 -19.19
C ASP A 24 -14.18 6.09 -19.05
N HIS A 25 -13.55 6.46 -20.16
CA HIS A 25 -12.53 7.51 -20.19
C HIS A 25 -13.01 8.87 -19.67
N LEU A 26 -14.29 9.18 -19.86
CA LEU A 26 -14.84 10.45 -19.39
C LEU A 26 -14.89 10.52 -17.86
N ARG A 27 -15.31 9.44 -17.21
CA ARG A 27 -15.29 9.36 -15.73
C ARG A 27 -13.89 9.37 -15.17
N VAL A 28 -12.93 8.71 -15.84
CA VAL A 28 -11.53 8.76 -15.44
C VAL A 28 -10.97 10.19 -15.58
N LEU A 29 -11.34 10.91 -16.64
CA LEU A 29 -10.92 12.31 -16.81
C LEU A 29 -11.52 13.23 -15.73
N LEU A 30 -12.77 13.01 -15.36
CA LEU A 30 -13.46 13.82 -14.36
C LEU A 30 -13.06 13.48 -12.93
N HIS A 31 -13.01 12.20 -12.59
CA HIS A 31 -12.80 11.73 -11.22
C HIS A 31 -11.36 11.28 -10.94
N GLY A 32 -10.60 10.90 -11.96
CA GLY A 32 -9.20 10.49 -11.81
C GLY A 32 -8.31 11.51 -11.10
N PRO A 33 -8.38 12.81 -11.45
CA PRO A 33 -7.51 13.82 -10.84
C PRO A 33 -7.67 13.95 -9.33
N TRP A 34 -8.89 14.04 -8.80
CA TRP A 34 -9.08 14.18 -7.36
C TRP A 34 -8.77 12.89 -6.59
N ILE A 35 -9.04 11.71 -7.17
CA ILE A 35 -8.65 10.42 -6.60
C ILE A 35 -7.12 10.32 -6.54
N ALA A 36 -6.45 10.61 -7.65
CA ALA A 36 -5.00 10.62 -7.72
C ALA A 36 -4.39 11.64 -6.76
N GLY A 37 -4.93 12.85 -6.72
CA GLY A 37 -4.51 13.90 -5.78
C GLY A 37 -4.65 13.46 -4.33
N LEU A 38 -5.74 12.81 -3.97
CA LEU A 38 -5.96 12.28 -2.62
C LEU A 38 -4.94 11.19 -2.27
N MET A 39 -4.72 10.23 -3.18
CA MET A 39 -3.74 9.16 -2.97
C MET A 39 -2.32 9.70 -2.84
N LEU A 40 -1.92 10.62 -3.70
CA LEU A 40 -0.60 11.26 -3.66
C LEU A 40 -0.41 12.07 -2.37
N THR A 41 -1.42 12.82 -1.94
CA THR A 41 -1.38 13.57 -0.67
C THR A 41 -1.17 12.62 0.50
N TRP A 42 -1.93 11.54 0.54
CA TRP A 42 -1.87 10.54 1.60
C TRP A 42 -0.53 9.82 1.65
N LEU A 43 -0.04 9.36 0.49
CA LEU A 43 1.28 8.74 0.38
C LEU A 43 2.40 9.72 0.77
N SER A 44 2.36 10.96 0.28
CA SER A 44 3.36 11.98 0.63
C SER A 44 3.37 12.28 2.12
N TRP A 45 2.19 12.39 2.74
CA TRP A 45 2.08 12.60 4.19
C TRP A 45 2.76 11.48 4.99
N PHE A 46 2.40 10.22 4.71
CA PHE A 46 2.92 9.10 5.48
C PHE A 46 4.38 8.80 5.18
N MET A 47 4.79 8.85 3.92
CA MET A 47 6.15 8.47 3.53
C MET A 47 7.15 9.58 3.80
N ILE A 48 6.85 10.81 3.39
CA ILE A 48 7.80 11.93 3.50
C ILE A 48 7.72 12.54 4.89
N LEU A 49 6.55 13.05 5.27
CA LEU A 49 6.44 13.86 6.49
C LEU A 49 6.45 13.03 7.78
N LYS A 50 5.98 11.79 7.76
CA LYS A 50 6.01 10.88 8.91
C LYS A 50 7.20 9.92 8.85
N GLY A 51 7.43 9.27 7.73
CA GLY A 51 8.49 8.26 7.58
C GLY A 51 9.90 8.87 7.62
N MET A 52 10.08 10.05 7.04
CA MET A 52 11.38 10.74 6.95
C MET A 52 11.50 11.94 7.91
N LYS A 53 10.75 11.94 8.99
CA LYS A 53 10.69 13.06 9.96
C LYS A 53 12.05 13.49 10.56
N ALA A 54 13.02 12.59 10.57
CA ALA A 54 14.37 12.85 11.10
C ALA A 54 15.30 13.55 10.11
N VAL A 55 14.89 13.70 8.84
CA VAL A 55 15.68 14.40 7.82
C VAL A 55 15.55 15.92 8.05
N PRO A 56 16.66 16.68 8.21
CA PRO A 56 16.60 18.10 8.58
C PRO A 56 15.75 18.96 7.64
N PHE A 57 15.85 18.75 6.35
CA PHE A 57 15.05 19.45 5.36
C PHE A 57 13.52 19.18 5.56
N ILE A 58 13.14 17.94 5.83
CA ILE A 58 11.74 17.57 6.05
C ILE A 58 11.23 18.15 7.39
N ALA A 59 12.07 18.15 8.40
CA ALA A 59 11.74 18.79 9.70
C ALA A 59 11.46 20.29 9.52
N SER A 60 12.34 21.02 8.82
CA SER A 60 12.16 22.44 8.54
C SER A 60 10.93 22.72 7.68
N PHE A 61 10.67 21.89 6.66
CA PHE A 61 9.46 22.00 5.84
C PHE A 61 8.19 21.81 6.70
N ARG A 62 8.19 20.84 7.60
CA ARG A 62 7.06 20.57 8.50
C ARG A 62 6.78 21.76 9.42
N GLU A 63 7.80 22.34 10.05
CA GLU A 63 7.66 23.52 10.90
C GLU A 63 7.10 24.73 10.13
N HIS A 64 7.59 24.97 8.91
CA HIS A 64 7.17 26.14 8.14
C HIS A 64 5.76 26.02 7.56
N PHE A 65 5.38 24.84 7.07
CA PHE A 65 4.13 24.68 6.33
C PHE A 65 3.04 23.96 7.12
N VAL A 66 3.38 22.86 7.80
CA VAL A 66 2.38 22.07 8.51
C VAL A 66 1.93 22.74 9.78
N GLU A 67 2.85 23.35 10.54
CA GLU A 67 2.49 24.01 11.80
C GLU A 67 1.73 25.31 11.57
N ARG A 68 2.03 26.06 10.50
CA ARG A 68 1.30 27.30 10.16
C ARG A 68 -0.12 27.06 9.67
N LEU A 69 -0.34 26.05 8.84
CA LEU A 69 -1.65 25.73 8.25
C LEU A 69 -2.49 24.82 9.15
N GLY A 70 -1.86 24.21 10.15
CA GLY A 70 -2.40 23.07 10.85
C GLY A 70 -2.43 21.83 9.96
N MET A 71 -2.47 20.64 10.55
CA MET A 71 -2.44 19.37 9.81
C MET A 71 -3.57 19.24 8.80
N GLY A 72 -4.81 19.60 9.19
CA GLY A 72 -5.98 19.52 8.30
C GLY A 72 -5.90 20.50 7.14
N GLY A 73 -5.51 21.76 7.41
CA GLY A 73 -5.33 22.77 6.37
C GLY A 73 -4.25 22.40 5.37
N PHE A 74 -3.10 21.91 5.86
CA PHE A 74 -2.02 21.43 4.99
C PHE A 74 -2.48 20.28 4.08
N LEU A 75 -3.18 19.28 4.62
CA LEU A 75 -3.66 18.15 3.81
C LEU A 75 -4.67 18.58 2.74
N LEU A 76 -5.57 19.53 3.07
CA LEU A 76 -6.53 20.06 2.10
C LEU A 76 -5.84 20.84 0.98
N VAL A 77 -4.88 21.71 1.32
CA VAL A 77 -4.10 22.47 0.34
C VAL A 77 -3.27 21.53 -0.54
N ALA A 78 -2.57 20.56 0.06
CA ALA A 78 -1.79 19.57 -0.68
C ALA A 78 -2.68 18.75 -1.64
N TRP A 79 -3.85 18.32 -1.17
CA TRP A 79 -4.83 17.63 -2.02
C TRP A 79 -5.30 18.51 -3.18
N GLY A 80 -5.66 19.76 -2.93
CA GLY A 80 -6.08 20.69 -3.98
C GLY A 80 -4.98 20.93 -5.02
N VAL A 81 -3.75 21.19 -4.58
CA VAL A 81 -2.59 21.42 -5.47
C VAL A 81 -2.28 20.17 -6.30
N LEU A 82 -2.23 18.99 -5.68
CA LEU A 82 -1.96 17.75 -6.39
C LEU A 82 -3.10 17.35 -7.33
N THR A 83 -4.35 17.60 -6.94
CA THR A 83 -5.51 17.41 -7.83
C THR A 83 -5.40 18.33 -9.05
N LEU A 84 -5.10 19.60 -8.85
CA LEU A 84 -4.91 20.56 -9.95
C LEU A 84 -3.76 20.15 -10.86
N LEU A 85 -2.63 19.73 -10.29
CA LEU A 85 -1.49 19.24 -11.04
C LEU A 85 -1.85 18.06 -11.93
N VAL A 86 -2.50 17.03 -11.35
CA VAL A 86 -2.95 15.85 -12.10
C VAL A 86 -3.99 16.24 -13.16
N HIS A 87 -4.89 17.17 -12.86
CA HIS A 87 -5.88 17.66 -13.82
C HIS A 87 -5.22 18.35 -15.02
N VAL A 88 -4.27 19.25 -14.78
CA VAL A 88 -3.50 19.90 -15.84
C VAL A 88 -2.72 18.89 -16.68
N LEU A 89 -2.06 17.93 -16.03
CA LEU A 89 -1.37 16.87 -16.75
C LEU A 89 -2.33 16.00 -17.56
N ALA A 90 -3.51 15.70 -17.02
CA ALA A 90 -4.54 14.93 -17.72
C ALA A 90 -5.11 15.68 -18.94
N THR A 91 -5.26 17.00 -18.86
CA THR A 91 -5.69 17.83 -20.00
C THR A 91 -4.62 17.94 -21.09
N ILE A 92 -3.32 18.00 -20.70
CA ILE A 92 -2.21 18.06 -21.66
C ILE A 92 -1.99 16.72 -22.36
N PHE A 93 -1.92 15.63 -21.58
CA PHE A 93 -1.59 14.29 -22.10
C PHE A 93 -2.82 13.45 -22.46
N GLN A 94 -4.02 13.93 -22.18
CA GLN A 94 -5.31 13.35 -22.53
C GLN A 94 -5.39 11.81 -22.34
N GLU A 95 -5.70 11.07 -23.41
CA GLU A 95 -5.85 9.61 -23.38
C GLU A 95 -4.62 8.85 -22.86
N ARG A 96 -3.40 9.36 -23.12
CA ARG A 96 -2.18 8.65 -22.71
C ARG A 96 -2.04 8.60 -21.18
N LEU A 97 -2.39 9.68 -20.51
CA LEU A 97 -2.32 9.74 -19.06
C LEU A 97 -3.53 9.04 -18.41
N THR A 98 -4.74 9.27 -18.90
CA THR A 98 -5.95 8.67 -18.32
C THR A 98 -5.89 7.14 -18.34
N LYS A 99 -5.43 6.55 -19.44
CA LYS A 99 -5.25 5.08 -19.55
C LYS A 99 -4.19 4.51 -18.61
N ARG A 100 -3.23 5.32 -18.16
CA ARG A 100 -2.10 4.86 -17.34
C ARG A 100 -2.14 5.38 -15.91
N LEU A 101 -3.06 6.27 -15.58
CA LEU A 101 -3.10 7.00 -14.31
C LEU A 101 -3.05 6.06 -13.11
N PHE A 102 -3.95 5.10 -13.05
CA PHE A 102 -4.01 4.16 -11.92
C PHE A 102 -2.85 3.17 -11.92
N GLY A 103 -2.32 2.81 -13.08
CA GLY A 103 -1.09 2.03 -13.17
C GLY A 103 0.12 2.78 -12.59
N ILE A 104 0.25 4.07 -12.87
CA ILE A 104 1.30 4.92 -12.30
C ILE A 104 1.12 5.03 -10.79
N LEU A 105 -0.11 5.25 -10.31
CA LEU A 105 -0.41 5.30 -8.88
C LEU A 105 -0.12 3.97 -8.18
N ALA A 106 -0.42 2.84 -8.81
CA ALA A 106 -0.07 1.52 -8.29
C ALA A 106 1.45 1.34 -8.14
N ILE A 107 2.24 1.79 -9.13
CA ILE A 107 3.71 1.74 -9.06
C ILE A 107 4.22 2.66 -7.94
N LEU A 108 3.72 3.88 -7.83
CA LEU A 108 4.09 4.79 -6.74
C LEU A 108 3.70 4.22 -5.37
N GLY A 109 2.50 3.67 -5.26
CA GLY A 109 2.05 2.98 -4.05
C GLY A 109 2.94 1.79 -3.69
N MET A 110 3.40 1.03 -4.69
CA MET A 110 4.32 -0.09 -4.50
C MET A 110 5.69 0.36 -4.02
N LEU A 111 6.24 1.45 -4.57
CA LEU A 111 7.49 2.05 -4.10
C LEU A 111 7.37 2.51 -2.64
N CYS A 112 6.27 3.17 -2.29
CA CYS A 112 5.98 3.57 -0.93
C CYS A 112 5.81 2.35 0.00
N LEU A 113 5.15 1.31 -0.46
CA LEU A 113 4.98 0.07 0.29
C LEU A 113 6.32 -0.64 0.54
N ALA A 114 7.19 -0.70 -0.46
CA ALA A 114 8.54 -1.25 -0.32
C ALA A 114 9.37 -0.47 0.73
N PHE A 115 9.27 0.86 0.72
CA PHE A 115 9.91 1.70 1.74
C PHE A 115 9.33 1.44 3.13
N ALA A 116 8.01 1.37 3.27
CA ALA A 116 7.34 1.10 4.54
C ALA A 116 7.67 -0.29 5.09
N PHE A 117 7.79 -1.30 4.22
CA PHE A 117 8.25 -2.64 4.59
C PHE A 117 9.69 -2.60 5.10
N GLY A 118 10.59 -1.96 4.34
CA GLY A 118 11.99 -1.83 4.76
C GLY A 118 12.11 -1.15 6.13
N GLN A 119 11.36 -0.11 6.36
CA GLN A 119 11.36 0.60 7.65
C GLN A 119 10.82 -0.28 8.80
N ASN A 120 9.73 -1.00 8.58
CA ASN A 120 9.11 -1.84 9.60
C ASN A 120 9.89 -3.15 9.82
N ASP A 121 10.21 -3.85 8.74
CA ASP A 121 10.78 -5.20 8.82
C ASP A 121 12.26 -5.14 9.24
N LEU A 122 13.01 -4.12 8.82
CA LEU A 122 14.37 -3.91 9.30
C LEU A 122 14.38 -3.62 10.81
N ALA A 123 13.47 -2.78 11.30
CA ALA A 123 13.35 -2.49 12.72
C ALA A 123 12.98 -3.75 13.51
N ASN A 124 11.97 -4.50 13.07
CA ASN A 124 11.50 -5.69 13.77
C ASN A 124 12.51 -6.86 13.71
N GLY A 125 13.20 -7.04 12.59
CA GLY A 125 14.17 -8.13 12.40
C GLY A 125 15.53 -7.85 13.04
N ALA A 126 16.04 -6.62 12.91
CA ALA A 126 17.38 -6.26 13.38
C ALA A 126 17.41 -5.79 14.84
N SER A 127 16.37 -5.11 15.31
CA SER A 127 16.32 -4.46 16.62
C SER A 127 16.62 -5.42 17.79
N PRO A 128 16.05 -6.63 17.90
CA PRO A 128 16.35 -7.51 19.02
C PRO A 128 17.84 -7.88 19.12
N GLY A 129 18.44 -8.26 17.99
CA GLY A 129 19.86 -8.62 17.94
C GLY A 129 20.80 -7.44 18.20
N LEU A 130 20.49 -6.28 17.63
CA LEU A 130 21.28 -5.07 17.83
C LEU A 130 21.17 -4.56 19.26
N SER A 131 19.99 -4.66 19.88
CA SER A 131 19.80 -4.30 21.28
C SER A 131 20.56 -5.23 22.22
N ALA A 132 20.52 -6.55 21.97
CA ALA A 132 21.28 -7.52 22.74
C ALA A 132 22.79 -7.27 22.62
N PHE A 133 23.29 -7.01 21.40
CA PHE A 133 24.71 -6.68 21.17
C PHE A 133 25.13 -5.39 21.90
N TRP A 134 24.28 -4.36 21.86
CA TRP A 134 24.53 -3.11 22.55
C TRP A 134 24.60 -3.30 24.07
N LEU A 135 23.65 -4.03 24.66
CA LEU A 135 23.61 -4.36 26.07
C LEU A 135 24.85 -5.17 26.49
N TRP A 136 25.23 -6.18 25.71
CA TRP A 136 26.43 -6.97 25.98
C TRP A 136 27.70 -6.09 26.01
N LYS A 137 27.84 -5.18 25.05
CA LYS A 137 28.99 -4.27 24.97
C LYS A 137 29.06 -3.27 26.11
N HIS A 138 27.94 -2.92 26.74
CA HIS A 138 27.83 -1.93 27.80
C HIS A 138 27.44 -2.55 29.16
N ALA A 139 27.56 -3.87 29.31
CA ALA A 139 27.17 -4.60 30.53
C ALA A 139 27.87 -4.10 31.80
N ASP A 140 29.12 -3.64 31.67
CA ASP A 140 29.91 -3.16 32.78
C ASP A 140 29.58 -1.71 33.22
N ALA A 141 28.76 -1.01 32.47
CA ALA A 141 28.49 0.41 32.71
C ALA A 141 27.44 0.69 33.81
N GLY A 142 26.90 -0.34 34.47
CA GLY A 142 26.03 -0.19 35.67
C GLY A 142 24.78 0.67 35.46
N THR A 143 24.38 0.94 34.25
CA THR A 143 23.38 1.97 33.95
C THR A 143 22.00 1.38 33.71
N ALA A 144 21.17 1.47 34.74
CA ALA A 144 19.72 1.43 34.63
C ALA A 144 19.12 2.57 33.75
N GLU A 145 19.96 3.44 33.20
CA GLU A 145 19.56 4.61 32.38
C GLU A 145 19.65 4.43 30.87
N ALA A 146 19.72 3.22 30.36
CA ALA A 146 19.73 2.98 28.92
C ALA A 146 18.36 3.23 28.26
N THR A 147 17.81 4.41 28.42
CA THR A 147 16.54 4.82 27.80
C THR A 147 16.67 5.08 26.29
N LYS A 148 17.89 5.26 25.77
CA LYS A 148 18.14 5.42 24.33
C LYS A 148 19.40 4.66 23.91
N MET A 149 19.20 3.54 23.24
CA MET A 149 20.30 2.79 22.61
C MET A 149 20.75 3.52 21.34
N SER A 150 22.02 3.92 21.28
CA SER A 150 22.62 4.48 20.07
C SER A 150 23.19 3.34 19.23
N ILE A 151 22.48 2.95 18.18
CA ILE A 151 22.94 1.91 17.27
C ILE A 151 23.76 2.55 16.15
N PRO A 152 25.00 2.12 15.90
CA PRO A 152 25.82 2.66 14.83
C PRO A 152 25.18 2.45 13.43
N ILE A 153 25.19 3.50 12.61
CA ILE A 153 24.55 3.50 11.28
C ILE A 153 25.10 2.39 10.38
N TRP A 154 26.40 2.05 10.49
CA TRP A 154 27.00 0.99 9.69
C TRP A 154 26.41 -0.40 9.98
N LEU A 155 26.02 -0.68 11.23
CA LEU A 155 25.31 -1.93 11.58
C LEU A 155 23.93 -2.00 10.91
N LEU A 156 23.19 -0.89 10.93
CA LEU A 156 21.91 -0.80 10.22
C LEU A 156 22.09 -0.94 8.71
N ALA A 157 23.18 -0.37 8.16
CA ALA A 157 23.50 -0.52 6.74
C ALA A 157 23.79 -1.99 6.36
N ILE A 158 24.53 -2.73 7.19
CA ILE A 158 24.77 -4.17 6.98
C ILE A 158 23.45 -4.94 7.04
N CYS A 159 22.60 -4.69 8.05
CA CYS A 159 21.29 -5.34 8.15
C CYS A 159 20.42 -5.04 6.91
N GLY A 160 20.40 -3.80 6.45
CA GLY A 160 19.71 -3.41 5.23
C GLY A 160 20.27 -4.10 3.98
N ALA A 161 21.59 -4.15 3.85
CA ALA A 161 22.25 -4.83 2.72
C ALA A 161 21.96 -6.35 2.69
N THR A 162 21.95 -7.01 3.85
CA THR A 162 21.58 -8.43 3.94
C THR A 162 20.11 -8.68 3.62
N LEU A 163 19.22 -7.77 4.01
CA LEU A 163 17.81 -7.82 3.62
C LEU A 163 17.65 -7.73 2.09
N VAL A 164 18.34 -6.78 1.46
CA VAL A 164 18.33 -6.62 -0.02
C VAL A 164 18.90 -7.87 -0.70
N ALA A 165 20.02 -8.40 -0.20
CA ALA A 165 20.60 -9.64 -0.72
C ALA A 165 19.62 -10.82 -0.61
N GLY A 166 18.90 -10.93 0.51
CA GLY A 166 17.85 -11.93 0.69
C GLY A 166 16.72 -11.81 -0.33
N MET A 167 16.30 -10.57 -0.65
CA MET A 167 15.27 -10.29 -1.66
C MET A 167 15.68 -10.66 -3.09
N LEU A 168 16.97 -10.74 -3.39
CA LEU A 168 17.47 -11.15 -4.69
C LEU A 168 17.44 -12.69 -4.89
N THR A 169 17.16 -13.45 -3.84
CA THR A 169 17.08 -14.91 -3.93
C THR A 169 15.88 -15.37 -4.78
N PRO A 170 15.99 -16.51 -5.49
CA PRO A 170 14.87 -17.03 -6.30
C PRO A 170 13.59 -17.29 -5.49
N SER A 171 13.73 -17.66 -4.21
CA SER A 171 12.59 -17.89 -3.31
C SER A 171 11.85 -16.59 -3.01
N ALA A 172 12.55 -15.52 -2.67
CA ALA A 172 11.95 -14.21 -2.44
C ALA A 172 11.30 -13.64 -3.71
N GLN A 173 11.93 -13.83 -4.87
CA GLN A 173 11.35 -13.41 -6.15
C GLN A 173 10.03 -14.13 -6.48
N ARG A 174 9.85 -15.39 -6.07
CA ARG A 174 8.55 -16.09 -6.22
C ARG A 174 7.46 -15.42 -5.38
N VAL A 175 7.80 -15.05 -4.15
CA VAL A 175 6.85 -14.33 -3.26
C VAL A 175 6.53 -12.95 -3.84
N THR A 176 7.52 -12.22 -4.33
CA THR A 176 7.32 -10.92 -4.97
C THR A 176 6.40 -11.03 -6.20
N ARG A 177 6.60 -12.04 -7.05
CA ARG A 177 5.70 -12.30 -8.20
C ARG A 177 4.27 -12.61 -7.76
N ALA A 178 4.11 -13.40 -6.69
CA ALA A 178 2.79 -13.67 -6.13
C ALA A 178 2.12 -12.38 -5.61
N ALA A 179 2.88 -11.52 -4.93
CA ALA A 179 2.38 -10.24 -4.41
C ALA A 179 2.00 -9.26 -5.54
N VAL A 180 2.79 -9.15 -6.60
CA VAL A 180 2.47 -8.33 -7.78
C VAL A 180 1.18 -8.79 -8.46
N ASN A 181 0.93 -10.09 -8.47
CA ASN A 181 -0.28 -10.66 -9.05
C ASN A 181 -1.53 -10.56 -8.16
N THR A 182 -1.44 -9.98 -6.95
CA THR A 182 -2.61 -9.81 -6.07
C THR A 182 -3.68 -8.86 -6.63
N GLY A 183 -3.31 -7.97 -7.54
CA GLY A 183 -4.24 -7.12 -8.29
C GLY A 183 -4.90 -7.81 -9.48
N SER A 184 -4.42 -8.99 -9.90
CA SER A 184 -5.01 -9.73 -11.02
C SER A 184 -6.09 -10.68 -10.51
N GLN A 185 -7.28 -10.58 -11.09
CA GLN A 185 -8.37 -11.52 -10.84
C GLN A 185 -8.30 -12.60 -11.93
N PHE A 186 -7.95 -13.82 -11.52
CA PHE A 186 -8.09 -14.98 -12.40
C PHE A 186 -9.50 -15.57 -12.25
N ASP A 187 -10.16 -15.92 -13.33
CA ASP A 187 -11.49 -16.55 -13.34
C ASP A 187 -11.55 -17.83 -12.49
N HIS A 188 -10.41 -18.47 -12.28
CA HIS A 188 -10.29 -19.69 -11.49
C HIS A 188 -9.05 -19.63 -10.59
N ILE A 189 -9.18 -19.07 -9.40
CA ILE A 189 -8.21 -19.31 -8.33
C ILE A 189 -8.57 -20.66 -7.72
N ALA A 190 -7.83 -21.69 -8.07
CA ALA A 190 -7.88 -22.96 -7.34
C ALA A 190 -7.18 -22.76 -5.99
N LEU A 191 -7.90 -22.23 -5.02
CA LEU A 191 -7.46 -22.28 -3.63
C LEU A 191 -7.40 -23.77 -3.24
N TYR A 192 -6.21 -24.22 -2.86
CA TYR A 192 -6.08 -25.53 -2.25
C TYR A 192 -6.83 -25.51 -0.93
N ALA A 193 -8.02 -26.09 -0.94
CA ALA A 193 -8.83 -26.25 0.25
C ALA A 193 -9.05 -27.73 0.49
N PRO A 194 -8.94 -28.20 1.75
CA PRO A 194 -9.29 -29.55 2.12
C PRO A 194 -10.71 -29.89 1.67
N GLY A 195 -10.97 -31.16 1.38
CA GLY A 195 -12.27 -31.61 0.84
C GLY A 195 -13.48 -31.22 1.71
N TRP A 196 -13.33 -31.22 3.03
CA TRP A 196 -14.36 -30.80 3.97
C TRP A 196 -14.68 -29.30 3.88
N CYS A 197 -13.68 -28.42 3.67
CA CYS A 197 -13.90 -26.98 3.45
C CYS A 197 -14.71 -26.74 2.18
N LYS A 198 -14.40 -27.47 1.09
CA LYS A 198 -15.15 -27.40 -0.17
C LYS A 198 -16.59 -27.89 0.00
N ALA A 199 -16.84 -28.89 0.86
CA ALA A 199 -18.17 -29.39 1.14
C ALA A 199 -19.01 -28.35 1.92
N ILE A 200 -18.44 -27.74 2.94
CA ILE A 200 -19.08 -26.66 3.71
C ILE A 200 -19.38 -25.46 2.83
N ALA A 201 -18.41 -24.98 2.04
CA ALA A 201 -18.59 -23.86 1.12
C ALA A 201 -19.72 -24.12 0.12
N ARG A 202 -19.78 -25.32 -0.47
CA ARG A 202 -20.87 -25.72 -1.37
C ARG A 202 -22.24 -25.75 -0.68
N ARG A 203 -22.28 -26.15 0.59
CA ARG A 203 -23.53 -26.17 1.36
C ARG A 203 -24.02 -24.76 1.70
N LEU A 204 -23.10 -23.86 2.05
CA LEU A 204 -23.40 -22.45 2.32
C LEU A 204 -23.84 -21.70 1.04
N LEU A 205 -23.19 -21.97 -0.10
CA LEU A 205 -23.57 -21.39 -1.39
C LEU A 205 -24.97 -21.81 -1.84
N ARG A 206 -25.45 -23.02 -1.49
CA ARG A 206 -26.83 -23.47 -1.77
C ARG A 206 -27.88 -22.72 -0.93
N LEU A 207 -27.49 -22.16 0.22
CA LEU A 207 -28.38 -21.38 1.09
C LEU A 207 -28.48 -19.90 0.65
N ARG A 208 -27.60 -19.46 -0.26
CA ARG A 208 -27.63 -18.11 -0.81
C ARG A 208 -28.63 -18.08 -1.97
N PRO A 209 -29.68 -17.21 -1.93
CA PRO A 209 -30.56 -17.04 -3.09
C PRO A 209 -29.70 -16.60 -4.27
N ALA A 210 -29.96 -17.18 -5.45
CA ALA A 210 -29.28 -16.82 -6.67
C ALA A 210 -29.56 -15.34 -6.97
N GLY A 211 -28.60 -14.49 -6.61
CA GLY A 211 -28.59 -13.09 -7.05
C GLY A 211 -28.28 -13.04 -8.55
N PRO A 212 -28.70 -11.99 -9.26
CA PRO A 212 -28.35 -11.84 -10.65
C PRO A 212 -26.84 -11.90 -10.81
N ASP A 213 -26.40 -12.62 -11.82
CA ASP A 213 -24.98 -12.76 -12.18
C ASP A 213 -24.47 -11.40 -12.65
N LEU A 214 -23.97 -10.60 -11.71
CA LEU A 214 -23.44 -9.25 -11.95
C LEU A 214 -21.96 -9.27 -12.33
N ALA A 215 -21.44 -10.42 -12.73
CA ALA A 215 -20.09 -10.50 -13.26
C ALA A 215 -20.06 -9.74 -14.62
N PRO A 216 -19.33 -8.63 -14.74
CA PRO A 216 -19.14 -7.99 -16.02
C PRO A 216 -18.49 -9.01 -16.99
N PRO A 217 -18.82 -8.98 -18.28
CA PRO A 217 -18.26 -9.90 -19.23
C PRO A 217 -16.72 -9.77 -19.22
N PRO A 218 -15.99 -10.88 -19.15
CA PRO A 218 -14.54 -10.85 -19.05
C PRO A 218 -13.94 -10.18 -20.28
N HIS A 219 -13.18 -9.11 -20.09
CA HIS A 219 -12.39 -8.51 -21.16
C HIS A 219 -11.38 -9.53 -21.68
N ARG A 220 -11.53 -9.97 -22.91
CA ARG A 220 -10.56 -10.81 -23.59
C ARG A 220 -9.41 -9.93 -24.07
N THR A 221 -8.20 -10.17 -23.60
CA THR A 221 -6.98 -9.69 -24.26
C THR A 221 -6.84 -10.34 -25.61
N GLU A 222 -6.21 -9.66 -26.58
CA GLU A 222 -5.95 -10.12 -27.94
C GLU A 222 -5.24 -11.50 -28.02
N THR A 223 -4.64 -11.94 -26.91
CA THR A 223 -3.97 -13.25 -26.76
C THR A 223 -4.86 -14.34 -26.16
N GLY A 224 -6.17 -14.12 -26.00
CA GLY A 224 -7.11 -15.13 -25.49
C GLY A 224 -6.98 -15.50 -24.00
N LYS A 225 -6.03 -14.95 -23.28
CA LYS A 225 -5.89 -15.12 -21.82
C LYS A 225 -6.77 -14.10 -21.10
N ARG A 226 -7.72 -14.58 -20.31
CA ARG A 226 -8.55 -13.78 -19.42
C ARG A 226 -7.72 -13.35 -18.22
N VAL A 227 -7.03 -12.23 -18.30
CA VAL A 227 -6.36 -11.61 -17.16
C VAL A 227 -7.06 -10.29 -16.88
N HIS A 228 -7.82 -10.25 -15.82
CA HIS A 228 -8.45 -9.02 -15.35
C HIS A 228 -7.48 -8.38 -14.33
N PHE A 229 -6.62 -7.48 -14.81
CA PHE A 229 -5.81 -6.64 -13.95
C PHE A 229 -6.59 -5.36 -13.69
N ASP A 230 -6.84 -5.06 -12.41
CA ASP A 230 -7.53 -3.88 -11.94
C ASP A 230 -6.52 -2.88 -11.36
N PRO A 231 -6.06 -1.89 -12.16
CA PRO A 231 -5.07 -0.91 -11.72
C PRO A 231 -5.56 -0.04 -10.57
N LEU A 232 -6.84 0.33 -10.54
CA LEU A 232 -7.43 1.14 -9.47
C LEU A 232 -7.35 0.39 -8.13
N ARG A 233 -7.80 -0.85 -8.12
CA ARG A 233 -7.75 -1.70 -6.92
C ARG A 233 -6.31 -1.95 -6.47
N ALA A 234 -5.40 -2.22 -7.41
CA ALA A 234 -3.99 -2.38 -7.10
C ALA A 234 -3.42 -1.12 -6.45
N ALA A 235 -3.72 0.07 -6.98
CA ALA A 235 -3.30 1.34 -6.42
C ALA A 235 -3.84 1.55 -5.00
N VAL A 236 -5.11 1.21 -4.74
CA VAL A 236 -5.72 1.31 -3.39
C VAL A 236 -5.05 0.35 -2.42
N ILE A 237 -4.86 -0.93 -2.79
CA ILE A 237 -4.18 -1.92 -1.95
C ILE A 237 -2.80 -1.41 -1.53
N MET A 238 -1.98 -0.99 -2.50
CA MET A 238 -0.61 -0.54 -2.25
C MET A 238 -0.58 0.73 -1.39
N SER A 239 -1.43 1.71 -1.68
CA SER A 239 -1.47 2.98 -0.96
C SER A 239 -1.96 2.84 0.48
N VAL A 240 -3.04 2.10 0.70
CA VAL A 240 -3.60 1.87 2.04
C VAL A 240 -2.62 1.05 2.89
N SER A 241 -2.05 -0.02 2.33
CA SER A 241 -1.06 -0.84 3.03
C SER A 241 0.17 -0.03 3.41
N ALA A 242 0.76 0.72 2.46
CA ALA A 242 1.92 1.57 2.72
C ALA A 242 1.65 2.59 3.83
N SER A 243 0.48 3.23 3.79
CA SER A 243 0.10 4.25 4.76
C SER A 243 -0.07 3.70 6.16
N VAL A 244 -0.75 2.56 6.31
CA VAL A 244 -0.97 1.93 7.62
C VAL A 244 0.35 1.44 8.21
N ILE A 245 1.22 0.82 7.40
CA ILE A 245 2.52 0.34 7.87
C ILE A 245 3.42 1.53 8.26
N ALA A 246 3.50 2.57 7.42
CA ALA A 246 4.27 3.77 7.72
C ALA A 246 3.76 4.49 8.97
N PHE A 247 2.44 4.56 9.16
CA PHE A 247 1.83 5.10 10.38
C PHE A 247 2.23 4.29 11.61
N ALA A 248 2.10 2.98 11.57
CA ALA A 248 2.45 2.10 12.68
C ALA A 248 3.95 2.21 13.01
N SER A 249 4.83 2.08 12.01
CA SER A 249 6.28 2.17 12.20
C SER A 249 6.72 3.54 12.73
N SER A 250 6.12 4.64 12.26
CA SER A 250 6.45 5.99 12.72
C SER A 250 6.06 6.26 14.19
N ASN A 251 5.12 5.48 14.71
CA ASN A 251 4.69 5.51 16.11
C ASN A 251 5.32 4.39 16.96
N GLY A 252 6.24 3.61 16.40
CA GLY A 252 6.92 2.53 17.12
C GLY A 252 6.05 1.28 17.35
N PHE A 253 4.93 1.13 16.63
CA PHE A 253 4.11 -0.06 16.72
C PHE A 253 4.63 -1.13 15.76
N PRO A 254 5.10 -2.29 16.27
CA PRO A 254 5.49 -3.40 15.41
C PRO A 254 4.23 -4.02 14.79
N VAL A 255 4.20 -4.07 13.46
CA VAL A 255 3.08 -4.68 12.72
C VAL A 255 3.59 -5.73 11.74
N SER A 256 2.79 -6.75 11.50
CA SER A 256 3.07 -7.69 10.42
C SER A 256 2.62 -7.08 9.09
N THR A 257 3.58 -6.78 8.24
CA THR A 257 3.36 -6.23 6.90
C THR A 257 2.49 -7.14 6.04
N THR A 258 2.66 -8.47 6.19
CA THR A 258 1.85 -9.48 5.50
C THR A 258 0.36 -9.39 5.89
N TYR A 259 0.05 -9.31 7.18
CA TYR A 259 -1.35 -9.21 7.63
C TYR A 259 -2.00 -7.89 7.20
N VAL A 260 -1.26 -6.79 7.22
CA VAL A 260 -1.75 -5.49 6.75
C VAL A 260 -2.10 -5.56 5.27
N THR A 261 -1.19 -6.06 4.44
CA THR A 261 -1.42 -6.17 2.99
C THR A 261 -2.54 -7.16 2.67
N PHE A 262 -2.57 -8.32 3.36
CA PHE A 262 -3.64 -9.30 3.18
C PHE A 262 -5.02 -8.70 3.53
N ALA A 263 -5.12 -7.96 4.63
CA ALA A 263 -6.37 -7.30 5.00
C ALA A 263 -6.82 -6.28 3.95
N ALA A 264 -5.89 -5.52 3.34
CA ALA A 264 -6.20 -4.60 2.26
C ALA A 264 -6.72 -5.34 1.02
N VAL A 265 -6.07 -6.45 0.61
CA VAL A 265 -6.46 -7.26 -0.55
C VAL A 265 -7.88 -7.82 -0.38
N VAL A 266 -8.17 -8.41 0.78
CA VAL A 266 -9.49 -8.99 1.06
C VAL A 266 -10.57 -7.91 1.08
N ALA A 267 -10.30 -6.81 1.80
CA ALA A 267 -11.29 -5.76 2.01
C ALA A 267 -11.59 -4.97 0.72
N THR A 268 -10.60 -4.68 -0.11
CA THR A 268 -10.83 -4.05 -1.43
C THR A 268 -11.63 -4.97 -2.35
N GLY A 269 -11.40 -6.29 -2.32
CA GLY A 269 -12.22 -7.25 -3.06
C GLY A 269 -13.69 -7.31 -2.59
N MET A 270 -13.95 -6.99 -1.32
CA MET A 270 -15.32 -6.83 -0.82
C MET A 270 -15.93 -5.48 -1.22
N GLY A 271 -15.11 -4.44 -1.35
CA GLY A 271 -15.53 -3.10 -1.75
C GLY A 271 -15.86 -2.97 -3.24
N ASP A 272 -15.36 -3.87 -4.08
CA ASP A 272 -15.66 -3.93 -5.52
C ASP A 272 -17.09 -4.45 -5.83
N ARG A 273 -17.74 -5.06 -4.86
CA ARG A 273 -19.11 -5.59 -4.96
C ARG A 273 -20.10 -4.57 -4.38
#